data_772319c650676087e498106494e7a3d7
#
_entry.id   772319c650676087e498106494e7a3d7
#
_cell.length_a   1.000
_cell.length_b   1.000
_cell.length_c   1.000
_cell.angle_alpha   90.00
_cell.angle_beta   90.00
_cell.angle_gamma   90.00
#
_symmetry.space_group_name_H-M   'P 1'
#
loop_
_entity.id
_entity.type
_entity.pdbx_description
1 polymer ?
#
loop_
_entity_poly.entity_id
_entity_poly.type
_entity_poly.pdbx_seq_one_letter_code
_entity_poly.pdbx_strand_id
1 'polypeptide(L)'
;LPGRHNVLNALAAIAVAGELGVSDSAIQQGLAHFQGIGRRFHVAGEVQTANGGVLLIDDYAHHPREIAPTLAAVRAGWPERRLVLAFQPHRYSRTRDLFDDFIQVLCEVDTLVIGEVYAAGEAPISGADGRALCRGIRARGQVDPVFVEAIDELPGVLRDILQDGDVLLTLGAGDIGSVAAQLPVTLCQAGGAG
;
A
#
# COMPACT_ATOMS: atom_id res chain seq x y z
N LEU A 1 -3.92 -14.25 5.89
CA LEU A 1 -3.26 -13.21 5.08
C LEU A 1 -3.03 -13.75 3.66
N PRO A 2 -3.51 -13.08 2.61
CA PRO A 2 -3.28 -13.50 1.22
C PRO A 2 -1.82 -13.29 0.78
N GLY A 3 -1.43 -13.98 -0.30
CA GLY A 3 -0.13 -13.85 -0.93
C GLY A 3 0.89 -14.94 -0.55
N ARG A 4 1.65 -15.39 -1.55
CA ARG A 4 2.67 -16.44 -1.40
C ARG A 4 3.71 -16.12 -0.31
N HIS A 5 4.09 -14.86 -0.17
CA HIS A 5 5.04 -14.42 0.86
C HIS A 5 4.50 -14.65 2.28
N ASN A 6 3.19 -14.49 2.52
CA ASN A 6 2.58 -14.78 3.81
C ASN A 6 2.51 -16.28 4.10
N VAL A 7 2.34 -17.12 3.07
CA VAL A 7 2.48 -18.56 3.23
C VAL A 7 3.90 -18.93 3.67
N LEU A 8 4.93 -18.33 3.07
CA LEU A 8 6.33 -18.57 3.46
C LEU A 8 6.61 -18.09 4.90
N ASN A 9 6.06 -16.95 5.30
CA ASN A 9 6.16 -16.47 6.68
C ASN A 9 5.48 -17.42 7.66
N ALA A 10 4.30 -17.95 7.33
CA ALA A 10 3.61 -18.94 8.15
C ALA A 10 4.41 -20.25 8.26
N LEU A 11 5.01 -20.74 7.17
CA LEU A 11 5.88 -21.91 7.20
C LEU A 11 7.11 -21.71 8.09
N ALA A 12 7.72 -20.52 8.07
CA ALA A 12 8.81 -20.21 8.97
C ALA A 12 8.38 -20.22 10.43
N ALA A 13 7.20 -19.64 10.74
CA ALA A 13 6.64 -19.65 12.10
C ALA A 13 6.32 -21.08 12.57
N ILE A 14 5.77 -21.93 11.70
CA ILE A 14 5.52 -23.36 11.98
C ILE A 14 6.82 -24.08 12.30
N ALA A 15 7.86 -23.89 11.49
CA ALA A 15 9.16 -24.54 11.69
C ALA A 15 9.77 -24.14 13.04
N VAL A 16 9.77 -22.85 13.38
CA VAL A 16 10.28 -22.37 14.67
C VAL A 16 9.45 -22.93 15.84
N ALA A 17 8.12 -22.95 15.73
CA ALA A 17 7.25 -23.49 16.77
C ALA A 17 7.48 -25.00 16.98
N GLY A 18 7.71 -25.75 15.89
CA GLY A 18 8.06 -27.17 15.94
C GLY A 18 9.38 -27.43 16.67
N GLU A 19 10.43 -26.65 16.36
CA GLU A 19 11.72 -26.71 17.06
C GLU A 19 11.61 -26.39 18.57
N LEU A 20 10.66 -25.52 18.94
CA LEU A 20 10.37 -25.19 20.34
C LEU A 20 9.45 -26.20 21.02
N GLY A 21 9.06 -27.30 20.34
CA GLY A 21 8.21 -28.36 20.90
C GLY A 21 6.74 -27.97 21.07
N VAL A 22 6.25 -26.95 20.35
CA VAL A 22 4.82 -26.59 20.35
C VAL A 22 4.06 -27.67 19.58
N SER A 23 2.93 -28.13 20.15
CA SER A 23 2.11 -29.16 19.52
C SER A 23 1.44 -28.68 18.22
N ASP A 24 1.27 -29.58 17.25
CA ASP A 24 0.60 -29.29 15.97
C ASP A 24 -0.77 -28.66 16.15
N SER A 25 -1.54 -29.13 17.14
CA SER A 25 -2.87 -28.56 17.44
C SER A 25 -2.80 -27.10 17.91
N ALA A 26 -1.79 -26.74 18.73
CA ALA A 26 -1.59 -25.37 19.16
C ALA A 26 -1.13 -24.48 18.02
N ILE A 27 -0.26 -24.99 17.13
CA ILE A 27 0.20 -24.29 15.91
C ILE A 27 -1.00 -24.01 14.99
N GLN A 28 -1.84 -25.02 14.73
CA GLN A 28 -3.04 -24.88 13.90
C GLN A 28 -4.03 -23.86 14.50
N GLN A 29 -4.27 -23.91 15.80
CA GLN A 29 -5.14 -22.95 16.49
C GLN A 29 -4.56 -21.54 16.42
N GLY A 30 -3.26 -21.36 16.66
CA GLY A 30 -2.59 -20.07 16.55
C GLY A 30 -2.73 -19.45 15.16
N LEU A 31 -2.52 -20.26 14.10
CA LEU A 31 -2.68 -19.81 12.72
C LEU A 31 -4.13 -19.50 12.36
N ALA A 32 -5.10 -20.30 12.82
CA ALA A 32 -6.53 -20.11 12.56
C ALA A 32 -7.07 -18.83 13.23
N HIS A 33 -6.57 -18.47 14.41
CA HIS A 33 -6.98 -17.29 15.14
C HIS A 33 -6.12 -16.04 14.84
N PHE A 34 -5.11 -16.18 13.99
CA PHE A 34 -4.23 -15.07 13.65
C PHE A 34 -4.97 -13.99 12.84
N GLN A 35 -5.21 -12.86 13.47
CA GLN A 35 -5.91 -11.70 12.86
C GLN A 35 -5.02 -10.85 11.96
N GLY A 36 -3.78 -11.24 11.75
CA GLY A 36 -2.80 -10.45 11.02
C GLY A 36 -2.01 -9.51 11.93
N ILE A 37 -1.10 -8.77 11.32
CA ILE A 37 -0.35 -7.69 11.95
C ILE A 37 -0.83 -6.41 11.30
N GLY A 38 -1.07 -5.37 12.07
CA GLY A 38 -1.46 -4.07 11.55
C GLY A 38 -0.53 -3.62 10.42
N ARG A 39 -1.10 -3.11 9.35
CA ARG A 39 -0.37 -2.69 8.16
C ARG A 39 0.44 -3.79 7.46
N ARG A 40 -0.04 -5.04 7.48
CA ARG A 40 0.48 -6.16 6.69
C ARG A 40 -0.67 -6.78 5.93
N PHE A 41 -0.90 -6.28 4.70
CA PHE A 41 -2.06 -6.60 3.86
C PHE A 41 -3.38 -6.51 4.65
N HIS A 42 -3.54 -5.39 5.35
CA HIS A 42 -4.71 -5.16 6.18
C HIS A 42 -5.89 -4.73 5.31
N VAL A 43 -6.89 -5.58 5.18
CA VAL A 43 -8.14 -5.27 4.48
C VAL A 43 -9.07 -4.58 5.47
N ALA A 44 -9.23 -3.27 5.33
CA ALA A 44 -10.09 -2.46 6.20
C ALA A 44 -11.58 -2.59 5.86
N GLY A 45 -11.90 -3.16 4.69
CA GLY A 45 -13.26 -3.39 4.23
C GLY A 45 -13.73 -2.41 3.16
N GLU A 46 -15.00 -2.54 2.76
CA GLU A 46 -15.65 -1.63 1.80
C GLU A 46 -16.08 -0.34 2.51
N VAL A 47 -15.77 0.78 1.88
CA VAL A 47 -16.16 2.12 2.34
C VAL A 47 -17.02 2.77 1.28
N GLN A 48 -18.16 3.35 1.70
CA GLN A 48 -19.01 4.13 0.80
C GLN A 48 -18.46 5.54 0.68
N THR A 49 -18.08 5.93 -0.52
CA THR A 49 -17.66 7.28 -0.89
C THR A 49 -18.78 8.01 -1.64
N ALA A 50 -18.58 9.28 -1.94
CA ALA A 50 -19.51 10.02 -2.80
C ALA A 50 -19.62 9.42 -4.21
N ASN A 51 -18.59 8.69 -4.66
CA ASN A 51 -18.48 8.10 -6.01
C ASN A 51 -18.81 6.60 -6.04
N GLY A 52 -19.22 5.98 -4.92
CA GLY A 52 -19.55 4.56 -4.82
C GLY A 52 -18.73 3.79 -3.79
N GLY A 53 -18.82 2.47 -3.81
CA GLY A 53 -18.11 1.57 -2.89
C GLY A 53 -16.65 1.36 -3.29
N VAL A 54 -15.73 1.51 -2.34
CA VAL A 54 -14.29 1.32 -2.53
C VAL A 54 -13.73 0.39 -1.46
N LEU A 55 -13.00 -0.65 -1.88
CA LEU A 55 -12.30 -1.54 -0.97
C LEU A 55 -10.98 -0.91 -0.52
N LEU A 56 -10.77 -0.79 0.79
CA LEU A 56 -9.54 -0.24 1.36
C LEU A 56 -8.60 -1.34 1.84
N ILE A 57 -7.34 -1.26 1.41
CA ILE A 57 -6.25 -2.14 1.84
C ILE A 57 -5.06 -1.28 2.24
N ASP A 58 -4.43 -1.56 3.38
CA ASP A 58 -3.20 -0.90 3.83
C ASP A 58 -2.08 -1.90 4.04
N ASP A 59 -0.88 -1.58 3.53
CA ASP A 59 0.31 -2.39 3.74
C ASP A 59 1.53 -1.51 4.02
N TYR A 60 2.44 -2.03 4.84
CA TYR A 60 3.68 -1.36 5.24
C TYR A 60 4.77 -1.41 4.17
N ALA A 61 4.54 -2.13 3.06
CA ALA A 61 5.51 -2.30 1.98
C ALA A 61 6.07 -0.96 1.49
N HIS A 62 7.38 -0.86 1.50
CA HIS A 62 8.12 0.35 1.16
C HIS A 62 9.42 0.06 0.39
N HIS A 63 9.64 -1.17 0.00
CA HIS A 63 10.74 -1.63 -0.85
C HIS A 63 10.14 -2.27 -2.11
N PRO A 64 10.70 -2.08 -3.32
CA PRO A 64 10.15 -2.67 -4.56
C PRO A 64 9.87 -4.18 -4.46
N ARG A 65 10.76 -4.93 -3.77
CA ARG A 65 10.57 -6.37 -3.52
C ARG A 65 9.42 -6.72 -2.58
N GLU A 66 8.92 -5.77 -1.79
CA GLU A 66 7.73 -5.93 -0.94
C GLU A 66 6.49 -5.46 -1.71
N ILE A 67 6.61 -4.39 -2.50
CA ILE A 67 5.51 -3.81 -3.28
C ILE A 67 5.01 -4.81 -4.33
N ALA A 68 5.90 -5.41 -5.12
CA ALA A 68 5.52 -6.33 -6.20
C ALA A 68 4.64 -7.50 -5.70
N PRO A 69 4.99 -8.28 -4.67
CA PRO A 69 4.11 -9.33 -4.17
C PRO A 69 2.81 -8.81 -3.54
N THR A 70 2.79 -7.59 -2.99
CA THR A 70 1.55 -6.97 -2.50
C THR A 70 0.61 -6.63 -3.64
N LEU A 71 1.11 -6.00 -4.72
CA LEU A 71 0.33 -5.73 -5.93
C LEU A 71 -0.22 -7.02 -6.56
N ALA A 72 0.62 -8.04 -6.68
CA ALA A 72 0.22 -9.36 -7.19
C ALA A 72 -0.89 -10.01 -6.34
N ALA A 73 -0.83 -9.86 -5.00
CA ALA A 73 -1.86 -10.38 -4.10
C ALA A 73 -3.20 -9.63 -4.27
N VAL A 74 -3.16 -8.31 -4.45
CA VAL A 74 -4.38 -7.51 -4.73
C VAL A 74 -4.98 -7.92 -6.08
N ARG A 75 -4.18 -8.01 -7.14
CA ARG A 75 -4.64 -8.43 -8.47
C ARG A 75 -5.24 -9.85 -8.46
N ALA A 76 -4.66 -10.76 -7.70
CA ALA A 76 -5.19 -12.13 -7.56
C ALA A 76 -6.50 -12.18 -6.76
N GLY A 77 -6.64 -11.33 -5.75
CA GLY A 77 -7.85 -11.27 -4.91
C GLY A 77 -9.02 -10.54 -5.58
N TRP A 78 -8.74 -9.54 -6.41
CA TRP A 78 -9.75 -8.68 -7.06
C TRP A 78 -9.37 -8.37 -8.51
N PRO A 79 -9.33 -9.39 -9.40
CA PRO A 79 -8.77 -9.26 -10.76
C PRO A 79 -9.55 -8.28 -11.64
N GLU A 80 -10.84 -8.11 -11.39
CA GLU A 80 -11.73 -7.25 -12.22
C GLU A 80 -11.81 -5.80 -11.72
N ARG A 81 -11.21 -5.50 -10.56
CA ARG A 81 -11.28 -4.18 -9.96
C ARG A 81 -10.11 -3.30 -10.40
N ARG A 82 -10.38 -2.03 -10.66
CA ARG A 82 -9.34 -1.02 -10.88
C ARG A 82 -8.53 -0.83 -9.61
N LEU A 83 -7.20 -0.89 -9.72
CA LEU A 83 -6.26 -0.72 -8.62
C LEU A 83 -5.75 0.71 -8.58
N VAL A 84 -6.15 1.43 -7.55
CA VAL A 84 -5.64 2.75 -7.19
C VAL A 84 -4.58 2.57 -6.10
N LEU A 85 -3.35 2.98 -6.37
CA LEU A 85 -2.25 2.93 -5.41
C LEU A 85 -1.94 4.33 -4.90
N ALA A 86 -1.95 4.51 -3.58
CA ALA A 86 -1.36 5.64 -2.89
C ALA A 86 -0.05 5.20 -2.22
N PHE A 87 1.07 5.73 -2.68
CA PHE A 87 2.39 5.32 -2.22
C PHE A 87 3.17 6.49 -1.64
N GLN A 88 3.76 6.30 -0.45
CA GLN A 88 4.72 7.23 0.13
C GLN A 88 6.10 6.57 0.17
N PRO A 89 7.07 7.08 -0.59
CA PRO A 89 8.45 6.61 -0.51
C PRO A 89 9.03 6.87 0.88
N HIS A 90 9.90 5.99 1.34
CA HIS A 90 10.50 6.06 2.67
C HIS A 90 12.02 6.06 2.57
N ARG A 91 12.67 7.16 2.98
CA ARG A 91 14.08 7.52 2.91
C ARG A 91 14.54 7.93 1.49
N TYR A 92 15.21 9.05 1.44
CA TYR A 92 15.81 9.55 0.20
C TYR A 92 16.89 8.63 -0.35
N SER A 93 17.72 8.05 0.53
CA SER A 93 18.77 7.09 0.14
C SER A 93 18.18 5.87 -0.59
N ARG A 94 17.12 5.25 -0.05
CA ARG A 94 16.45 4.11 -0.70
C ARG A 94 15.80 4.52 -2.02
N THR A 95 15.15 5.67 -2.05
CA THR A 95 14.51 6.18 -3.27
C THR A 95 15.53 6.38 -4.38
N ARG A 96 16.72 6.91 -4.06
CA ARG A 96 17.83 7.04 -4.99
C ARG A 96 18.37 5.68 -5.46
N ASP A 97 18.70 4.81 -4.50
CA ASP A 97 19.42 3.56 -4.78
C ASP A 97 18.57 2.53 -5.54
N LEU A 98 17.24 2.61 -5.42
CA LEU A 98 16.27 1.71 -6.06
C LEU A 98 15.34 2.44 -7.03
N PHE A 99 15.77 3.58 -7.57
CA PHE A 99 14.94 4.48 -8.37
C PHE A 99 14.27 3.78 -9.55
N ASP A 100 15.03 3.04 -10.33
CA ASP A 100 14.53 2.32 -11.51
C ASP A 100 13.62 1.15 -11.12
N ASP A 101 13.92 0.46 -10.01
CA ASP A 101 13.08 -0.62 -9.47
C ASP A 101 11.72 -0.08 -9.01
N PHE A 102 11.70 1.10 -8.36
CA PHE A 102 10.45 1.78 -8.00
C PHE A 102 9.64 2.15 -9.23
N ILE A 103 10.27 2.78 -10.25
CA ILE A 103 9.59 3.13 -11.49
C ILE A 103 8.97 1.88 -12.11
N GLN A 104 9.70 0.77 -12.16
CA GLN A 104 9.21 -0.46 -12.76
C GLN A 104 7.97 -0.98 -12.04
N VAL A 105 8.04 -1.16 -10.72
CA VAL A 105 6.94 -1.77 -9.95
C VAL A 105 5.73 -0.86 -9.83
N LEU A 106 5.91 0.45 -9.73
CA LEU A 106 4.82 1.41 -9.59
C LEU A 106 4.04 1.65 -10.91
N CYS A 107 4.59 1.23 -12.05
CA CYS A 107 3.87 1.24 -13.33
C CYS A 107 2.84 0.10 -13.48
N GLU A 108 2.76 -0.86 -12.56
CA GLU A 108 1.88 -2.03 -12.64
C GLU A 108 0.44 -1.78 -12.15
N VAL A 109 0.09 -0.51 -11.86
CA VAL A 109 -1.22 -0.11 -11.33
C VAL A 109 -2.02 0.71 -12.35
N ASP A 110 -3.34 0.79 -12.16
CA ASP A 110 -4.21 1.54 -13.08
C ASP A 110 -4.21 3.04 -12.79
N THR A 111 -4.07 3.40 -11.51
CA THR A 111 -3.98 4.80 -11.07
C THR A 111 -2.98 4.89 -9.93
N LEU A 112 -2.16 5.93 -9.94
CA LEU A 112 -1.07 6.10 -9.00
C LEU A 112 -1.07 7.49 -8.38
N VAL A 113 -1.03 7.54 -7.05
CA VAL A 113 -0.78 8.76 -6.26
C VAL A 113 0.53 8.57 -5.51
N ILE A 114 1.45 9.51 -5.62
CA ILE A 114 2.75 9.47 -4.95
C ILE A 114 2.86 10.67 -4.00
N GLY A 115 3.10 10.39 -2.73
CA GLY A 115 3.44 11.41 -1.73
C GLY A 115 4.91 11.83 -1.80
N GLU A 116 5.26 12.92 -1.10
CA GLU A 116 6.67 13.27 -0.88
C GLU A 116 7.34 12.23 0.02
N VAL A 117 8.65 12.08 -0.14
CA VAL A 117 9.46 11.10 0.61
C VAL A 117 9.37 11.35 2.11
N TYR A 118 8.99 10.34 2.87
CA TYR A 118 9.17 10.36 4.32
C TYR A 118 10.66 10.23 4.65
N ALA A 119 11.23 11.31 5.14
CA ALA A 119 12.69 11.45 5.29
C ALA A 119 13.32 10.47 6.29
N ALA A 120 12.60 10.09 7.36
CA ALA A 120 13.10 9.23 8.45
C ALA A 120 14.46 9.70 9.03
N GLY A 121 14.63 11.03 9.16
CA GLY A 121 15.84 11.64 9.67
C GLY A 121 16.96 11.89 8.64
N GLU A 122 16.75 11.53 7.37
CA GLU A 122 17.71 11.83 6.30
C GLU A 122 17.53 13.24 5.76
N ALA A 123 18.63 13.84 5.29
CA ALA A 123 18.58 15.07 4.50
C ALA A 123 18.06 14.78 3.08
N PRO A 124 17.35 15.74 2.43
CA PRO A 124 16.92 15.59 1.06
C PRO A 124 18.09 15.31 0.10
N ILE A 125 17.86 14.38 -0.85
CA ILE A 125 18.80 14.03 -1.91
C ILE A 125 18.21 14.50 -3.23
N SER A 126 18.95 15.36 -3.96
CA SER A 126 18.50 15.89 -5.27
C SER A 126 18.20 14.75 -6.24
N GLY A 127 17.02 14.78 -6.85
CA GLY A 127 16.58 13.76 -7.80
C GLY A 127 16.05 12.46 -7.19
N ALA A 128 15.94 12.39 -5.86
CA ALA A 128 15.42 11.23 -5.13
C ALA A 128 14.13 11.55 -4.35
N ASP A 129 13.37 12.54 -4.78
CA ASP A 129 12.11 12.99 -4.21
C ASP A 129 10.90 12.35 -4.92
N GLY A 130 9.71 12.53 -4.36
CA GLY A 130 8.46 12.02 -4.94
C GLY A 130 8.17 12.60 -6.32
N ARG A 131 8.53 13.86 -6.57
CA ARG A 131 8.39 14.50 -7.88
C ARG A 131 9.33 13.90 -8.94
N ALA A 132 10.53 13.50 -8.53
CA ALA A 132 11.47 12.80 -9.42
C ALA A 132 10.92 11.43 -9.83
N LEU A 133 10.37 10.67 -8.89
CA LEU A 133 9.67 9.40 -9.20
C LEU A 133 8.52 9.61 -10.18
N CYS A 134 7.67 10.62 -9.95
CA CYS A 134 6.58 10.95 -10.88
C CYS A 134 7.09 11.23 -12.28
N ARG A 135 8.19 12.00 -12.44
CA ARG A 135 8.80 12.28 -13.75
C ARG A 135 9.31 11.01 -14.43
N GLY A 136 9.99 10.13 -13.67
CA GLY A 136 10.51 8.86 -14.17
C GLY A 136 9.39 7.91 -14.64
N ILE A 137 8.31 7.83 -13.88
CA ILE A 137 7.14 7.01 -14.20
C ILE A 137 6.41 7.54 -15.44
N ARG A 138 6.19 8.86 -15.54
CA ARG A 138 5.61 9.50 -16.73
C ARG A 138 6.41 9.20 -17.99
N ALA A 139 7.74 9.20 -17.88
CA ALA A 139 8.63 8.90 -19.01
C ALA A 139 8.44 7.46 -19.55
N ARG A 140 7.91 6.52 -18.74
CA ARG A 140 7.53 5.16 -19.18
C ARG A 140 6.21 5.13 -19.94
N GLY A 141 5.32 6.10 -19.73
CA GLY A 141 4.06 6.24 -20.45
C GLY A 141 2.99 5.19 -20.13
N GLN A 142 3.14 4.42 -19.07
CA GLN A 142 2.18 3.38 -18.66
C GLN A 142 1.09 3.91 -17.72
N VAL A 143 1.46 4.79 -16.80
CA VAL A 143 0.58 5.46 -15.85
C VAL A 143 1.02 6.91 -15.66
N ASP A 144 0.07 7.82 -15.49
CA ASP A 144 0.35 9.23 -15.14
C ASP A 144 0.11 9.44 -13.64
N PRO A 145 1.17 9.52 -12.82
CA PRO A 145 1.04 9.65 -11.38
C PRO A 145 0.61 11.05 -10.97
N VAL A 146 -0.28 11.13 -9.98
CA VAL A 146 -0.62 12.36 -9.25
C VAL A 146 0.36 12.52 -8.10
N PHE A 147 0.97 13.70 -7.97
CA PHE A 147 1.86 14.00 -6.86
C PHE A 147 1.12 14.74 -5.74
N VAL A 148 1.36 14.33 -4.50
CA VAL A 148 0.84 14.98 -3.27
C VAL A 148 2.04 15.43 -2.44
N GLU A 149 2.14 16.73 -2.19
CA GLU A 149 3.28 17.30 -1.44
C GLU A 149 3.15 17.02 0.06
N ALA A 150 2.02 17.33 0.64
CA ALA A 150 1.72 17.04 2.03
C ALA A 150 0.79 15.82 2.13
N ILE A 151 1.20 14.80 2.86
CA ILE A 151 0.48 13.51 2.88
C ILE A 151 -0.93 13.62 3.49
N ASP A 152 -1.20 14.62 4.29
CA ASP A 152 -2.51 14.94 4.84
C ASP A 152 -3.50 15.47 3.79
N GLU A 153 -3.03 15.93 2.63
CA GLU A 153 -3.87 16.28 1.47
C GLU A 153 -4.38 15.04 0.70
N LEU A 154 -3.79 13.87 0.94
CA LEU A 154 -4.12 12.62 0.23
C LEU A 154 -5.62 12.30 0.22
N PRO A 155 -6.39 12.43 1.33
CA PRO A 155 -7.82 12.13 1.30
C PRO A 155 -8.61 13.03 0.34
N GLY A 156 -8.20 14.30 0.18
CA GLY A 156 -8.79 15.23 -0.79
C GLY A 156 -8.58 14.76 -2.23
N VAL A 157 -7.33 14.45 -2.57
CA VAL A 157 -6.95 13.95 -3.90
C VAL A 157 -7.65 12.63 -4.22
N LEU A 158 -7.75 11.72 -3.25
CA LEU A 158 -8.43 10.43 -3.44
C LEU A 158 -9.92 10.58 -3.73
N ARG A 159 -10.61 11.56 -3.13
CA ARG A 159 -12.04 11.81 -3.42
C ARG A 159 -12.28 12.13 -4.90
N ASP A 160 -11.36 12.83 -5.53
CA ASP A 160 -11.48 13.22 -6.94
C ASP A 160 -11.13 12.08 -7.91
N ILE A 161 -10.35 11.10 -7.46
CA ILE A 161 -9.81 10.03 -8.30
C ILE A 161 -10.62 8.73 -8.19
N LEU A 162 -11.12 8.41 -6.98
CA LEU A 162 -11.78 7.13 -6.69
C LEU A 162 -13.12 7.01 -7.41
N GLN A 163 -13.41 5.79 -7.85
CA GLN A 163 -14.64 5.40 -8.55
C GLN A 163 -15.28 4.19 -7.87
N ASP A 164 -16.55 3.96 -8.18
CA ASP A 164 -17.25 2.75 -7.71
C ASP A 164 -16.53 1.48 -8.16
N GLY A 165 -16.38 0.56 -7.23
CA GLY A 165 -15.72 -0.72 -7.48
C GLY A 165 -14.20 -0.72 -7.36
N ASP A 166 -13.55 0.41 -7.07
CA ASP A 166 -12.07 0.47 -6.92
C ASP A 166 -11.56 -0.36 -5.75
N VAL A 167 -10.31 -0.79 -5.88
CA VAL A 167 -9.45 -1.16 -4.74
C VAL A 167 -8.47 -0.03 -4.51
N LEU A 168 -8.53 0.62 -3.36
CA LEU A 168 -7.53 1.56 -2.90
C LEU A 168 -6.51 0.81 -2.03
N LEU A 169 -5.26 0.77 -2.48
CA LEU A 169 -4.14 0.26 -1.73
C LEU A 169 -3.26 1.41 -1.26
N THR A 170 -3.04 1.53 0.05
CA THR A 170 -2.06 2.45 0.63
C THR A 170 -0.77 1.71 0.97
N LEU A 171 0.38 2.23 0.51
CA LEU A 171 1.70 1.64 0.75
C LEU A 171 2.69 2.66 1.29
N GLY A 172 3.46 2.25 2.29
CA GLY A 172 4.58 3.03 2.82
C GLY A 172 4.82 2.82 4.31
N ALA A 173 6.03 3.08 4.77
CA ALA A 173 6.44 2.95 6.18
C ALA A 173 6.40 4.28 6.96
N GLY A 174 6.02 5.38 6.29
CA GLY A 174 5.92 6.71 6.87
C GLY A 174 4.54 7.03 7.46
N ASP A 175 4.24 8.32 7.52
CA ASP A 175 3.01 8.87 8.08
C ASP A 175 1.76 8.60 7.22
N ILE A 176 1.91 8.13 5.98
CA ILE A 176 0.79 7.61 5.17
C ILE A 176 -0.06 6.58 5.93
N GLY A 177 0.55 5.80 6.84
CA GLY A 177 -0.19 4.86 7.65
C GLY A 177 -1.19 5.50 8.61
N SER A 178 -0.87 6.67 9.13
CA SER A 178 -1.78 7.45 9.97
C SER A 178 -2.95 8.00 9.15
N VAL A 179 -2.68 8.40 7.91
CA VAL A 179 -3.72 8.84 6.96
C VAL A 179 -4.60 7.65 6.56
N ALA A 180 -4.00 6.51 6.20
CA ALA A 180 -4.70 5.29 5.82
C ALA A 180 -5.72 4.84 6.88
N ALA A 181 -5.33 4.90 8.17
CA ALA A 181 -6.22 4.55 9.28
C ALA A 181 -7.46 5.47 9.39
N GLN A 182 -7.39 6.69 8.87
CA GLN A 182 -8.47 7.68 8.91
C GLN A 182 -9.34 7.66 7.63
N LEU A 183 -8.87 7.05 6.53
CA LEU A 183 -9.57 7.03 5.25
C LEU A 183 -11.01 6.48 5.36
N PRO A 184 -11.32 5.42 6.14
CA PRO A 184 -12.69 4.95 6.27
C PRO A 184 -13.68 6.03 6.73
N VAL A 185 -13.25 6.92 7.60
CA VAL A 185 -14.07 8.02 8.10
C VAL A 185 -14.04 9.23 7.17
N THR A 186 -12.86 9.61 6.68
CA THR A 186 -12.69 10.82 5.89
C THR A 186 -13.28 10.72 4.48
N LEU A 187 -13.31 9.51 3.88
CA LEU A 187 -13.93 9.29 2.58
C LEU A 187 -15.45 9.18 2.67
N CYS A 188 -16.01 8.68 3.79
CA CYS A 188 -17.46 8.62 4.00
C CYS A 188 -18.11 9.99 4.24
N GLN A 189 -17.43 10.94 4.89
CA GLN A 189 -18.01 12.20 5.31
C GLN A 189 -18.34 13.16 4.16
N ALA A 190 -17.92 12.89 2.94
CA ALA A 190 -18.17 13.75 1.78
C ALA A 190 -19.57 13.56 1.13
N GLY A 191 -20.36 12.57 1.55
CA GLY A 191 -21.70 12.27 1.02
C GLY A 191 -22.86 12.99 1.72
N GLY A 192 -22.60 13.85 2.70
CA GLY A 192 -23.63 14.42 3.58
C GLY A 192 -23.86 15.93 3.53
N ALA A 193 -23.40 16.62 2.50
CA ALA A 193 -23.65 18.06 2.31
C ALA A 193 -24.27 18.32 0.92
N GLY A 194 -25.56 18.04 0.82
CA GLY A 194 -26.42 18.35 -0.31
C GLY A 194 -27.83 18.61 0.19
#